data_e7c719e36116e34459bb5b030e7df6e1
#
_entry.id   e7c719e36116e34459bb5b030e7df6e1
#
_cell.length_a   1.000
_cell.length_b   1.000
_cell.length_c   1.000
_cell.angle_alpha   90.00
_cell.angle_beta   90.00
_cell.angle_gamma   90.00
#
_symmetry.space_group_name_H-M   'P 1'
#
loop_
_entity.id
_entity.type
_entity.pdbx_description
1 polymer ?
#
loop_
_entity_poly.entity_id
_entity_poly.type
_entity_poly.pdbx_seq_one_letter_code
_entity_poly.pdbx_strand_id
1 'polypeptide(L)'
;MAFPKSFLDEIRNRISMVELVGRRVALKKRGRDHWGCCPFHNEKSPSFKVSEDRDDYHCFGCGAHGSAFDFVMQTEGLSFPEAAERLAEAAGLEVPRIAPEQREKADHLSRLADANEAAAKWFQAQLRGSGGGEARDYLRQRGLGEDAIEEFRLGYAPDRNDGLKSALLERGFTEKELVEAGLLGQPDDGRSSYDRFRHRLMFPIGDRRNRVIAFGGRALGDARAKYLNSPESPLFDKGRSLYNHAMAREASRAAGTVIVVEGYMDVIALAEAGFRNTVAPLGTAVTEDQIGLLWQMTSEPVLCLDGDAAGLRAARRAAERALPLLKPGKSLRFALLAEGVDPDDMVRNSGREAFAALLEKTAPMTAVLWQALIEGRETDTPERRAALEKDLDRLIFSIADETVQRHYRDDLKTRMRDALRPPARKPWQGDRGKPPPWARGRAAVEDVTRLKASISTSPIRPREEAIVAALLKWPDLCTDFENELDDLHLQNSDLDACLMRIRDAVYREPGLDSEALSRHLSRSGLERLVTRMSAPSAARLDWAAKRNPPAEAIRQLFDATLRRYRVEVLQTDYEEAVAEARREVTAEAIERMAALRRALDRAKAEEPTSVGLAGGGGQA
;
A
#
# COMPACT_ATOMS: atom_id res chain seq x y z
N MET A 1 -0.78 -30.02 3.28
CA MET A 1 -1.39 -30.15 1.94
C MET A 1 -2.64 -29.27 1.92
N ALA A 2 -2.81 -28.42 0.92
CA ALA A 2 -4.03 -27.63 0.76
C ALA A 2 -4.81 -28.19 -0.44
N PHE A 3 -5.96 -28.79 -0.18
CA PHE A 3 -6.87 -29.24 -1.23
C PHE A 3 -7.49 -28.05 -1.95
N PRO A 4 -7.81 -28.14 -3.27
CA PRO A 4 -8.55 -27.12 -3.99
C PRO A 4 -9.89 -26.82 -3.30
N LYS A 5 -10.28 -25.54 -3.27
CA LYS A 5 -11.54 -25.13 -2.62
C LYS A 5 -12.74 -25.86 -3.24
N SER A 6 -12.76 -26.01 -4.57
CA SER A 6 -13.79 -26.75 -5.30
C SER A 6 -13.92 -28.21 -4.85
N PHE A 7 -12.82 -28.88 -4.54
CA PHE A 7 -12.83 -30.25 -4.02
C PHE A 7 -13.43 -30.33 -2.61
N LEU A 8 -13.07 -29.38 -1.74
CA LEU A 8 -13.65 -29.32 -0.38
C LEU A 8 -15.13 -28.99 -0.41
N ASP A 9 -15.56 -28.14 -1.34
CA ASP A 9 -16.98 -27.80 -1.52
C ASP A 9 -17.75 -29.00 -2.09
N GLU A 10 -17.15 -29.79 -2.99
CA GLU A 10 -17.75 -31.02 -3.51
C GLU A 10 -17.92 -32.09 -2.41
N ILE A 11 -16.94 -32.24 -1.50
CA ILE A 11 -17.09 -33.12 -0.32
C ILE A 11 -18.28 -32.65 0.54
N ARG A 12 -18.38 -31.34 0.83
CA ARG A 12 -19.51 -30.82 1.62
C ARG A 12 -20.85 -31.11 0.97
N ASN A 13 -20.95 -30.91 -0.35
CA ASN A 13 -22.19 -31.14 -1.09
C ASN A 13 -22.63 -32.62 -1.13
N ARG A 14 -21.70 -33.56 -0.95
CA ARG A 14 -22.01 -35.00 -1.02
C ARG A 14 -22.14 -35.67 0.36
N ILE A 15 -21.60 -35.07 1.41
CA ILE A 15 -21.66 -35.64 2.76
C ILE A 15 -22.82 -35.01 3.53
N SER A 16 -23.80 -35.83 3.90
CA SER A 16 -24.86 -35.41 4.82
C SER A 16 -24.31 -35.38 6.25
N MET A 17 -24.37 -34.21 6.89
CA MET A 17 -23.94 -34.02 8.27
C MET A 17 -24.72 -34.90 9.24
N VAL A 18 -26.02 -35.10 8.99
CA VAL A 18 -26.90 -35.95 9.81
C VAL A 18 -26.50 -37.42 9.71
N GLU A 19 -26.18 -37.91 8.52
CA GLU A 19 -25.74 -39.29 8.33
C GLU A 19 -24.34 -39.52 8.92
N LEU A 20 -23.43 -38.56 8.73
CA LEU A 20 -22.07 -38.65 9.26
C LEU A 20 -22.08 -38.75 10.79
N VAL A 21 -22.79 -37.83 11.44
CA VAL A 21 -22.92 -37.81 12.90
C VAL A 21 -23.76 -38.99 13.39
N GLY A 22 -24.81 -39.35 12.68
CA GLY A 22 -25.71 -40.46 13.04
C GLY A 22 -25.06 -41.84 13.15
N ARG A 23 -23.88 -42.01 12.52
CA ARG A 23 -23.07 -43.23 12.67
C ARG A 23 -22.46 -43.39 14.08
N ARG A 24 -22.35 -42.30 14.85
CA ARG A 24 -21.74 -42.27 16.19
C ARG A 24 -22.68 -41.82 17.29
N VAL A 25 -23.67 -41.01 16.94
CA VAL A 25 -24.59 -40.37 17.87
C VAL A 25 -26.03 -40.73 17.51
N ALA A 26 -26.79 -41.25 18.47
CA ALA A 26 -28.21 -41.52 18.29
C ALA A 26 -29.00 -40.19 18.17
N LEU A 27 -29.22 -39.75 16.94
CA LEU A 27 -29.92 -38.49 16.64
C LEU A 27 -31.45 -38.68 16.62
N LYS A 28 -32.16 -37.74 17.20
CA LYS A 28 -33.63 -37.64 17.14
C LYS A 28 -34.05 -36.32 16.47
N LYS A 29 -34.89 -36.38 15.44
CA LYS A 29 -35.37 -35.20 14.73
C LYS A 29 -36.26 -34.36 15.66
N ARG A 30 -35.97 -33.05 15.73
CA ARG A 30 -36.78 -32.05 16.44
C ARG A 30 -36.93 -30.82 15.56
N GLY A 31 -38.06 -30.66 14.89
CA GLY A 31 -38.28 -29.60 13.91
C GLY A 31 -37.41 -29.80 12.65
N ARG A 32 -36.60 -28.81 12.33
CA ARG A 32 -35.64 -28.85 11.20
C ARG A 32 -34.26 -29.42 11.58
N ASP A 33 -34.01 -29.61 12.87
CA ASP A 33 -32.70 -30.00 13.38
C ASP A 33 -32.75 -31.41 13.99
N HIS A 34 -31.56 -32.03 14.12
CA HIS A 34 -31.38 -33.33 14.75
C HIS A 34 -30.64 -33.16 16.08
N TRP A 35 -31.08 -33.83 17.13
CA TRP A 35 -30.54 -33.69 18.48
C TRP A 35 -30.09 -35.04 19.05
N GLY A 36 -28.97 -35.05 19.76
CA GLY A 36 -28.42 -36.22 20.41
C GLY A 36 -27.53 -35.85 21.60
N CYS A 37 -26.97 -36.84 22.28
CA CYS A 37 -25.96 -36.63 23.30
C CYS A 37 -24.59 -36.34 22.61
N CYS A 38 -23.85 -35.40 23.15
CA CYS A 38 -22.59 -34.94 22.58
C CYS A 38 -21.51 -36.06 22.62
N PRO A 39 -20.78 -36.29 21.52
CA PRO A 39 -19.68 -37.25 21.53
C PRO A 39 -18.38 -36.70 22.15
N PHE A 40 -18.30 -35.40 22.43
CA PHE A 40 -17.10 -34.74 22.93
C PHE A 40 -17.08 -34.50 24.44
N HIS A 41 -18.24 -34.67 25.14
CA HIS A 41 -18.31 -34.63 26.59
C HIS A 41 -19.40 -35.57 27.08
N ASN A 42 -19.31 -35.99 28.35
CA ASN A 42 -20.25 -36.94 28.93
C ASN A 42 -21.50 -36.24 29.42
N GLU A 43 -22.68 -36.58 28.86
CA GLU A 43 -23.96 -36.03 29.23
C GLU A 43 -25.08 -37.07 29.17
N LYS A 44 -26.19 -36.82 29.91
CA LYS A 44 -27.37 -37.70 29.94
C LYS A 44 -28.58 -37.11 29.17
N SER A 45 -28.52 -35.81 28.89
CA SER A 45 -29.60 -35.09 28.18
C SER A 45 -29.08 -34.56 26.86
N PRO A 46 -29.84 -34.68 25.74
CA PRO A 46 -29.38 -34.24 24.42
C PRO A 46 -29.14 -32.72 24.37
N SER A 47 -27.90 -32.31 24.25
CA SER A 47 -27.50 -30.91 24.03
C SER A 47 -26.73 -30.67 22.71
N PHE A 48 -26.50 -31.76 21.98
CA PHE A 48 -25.79 -31.71 20.70
C PHE A 48 -26.77 -31.60 19.53
N LYS A 49 -26.69 -30.51 18.82
CA LYS A 49 -27.55 -30.17 17.70
C LYS A 49 -26.81 -30.34 16.38
N VAL A 50 -27.44 -30.94 15.39
CA VAL A 50 -26.97 -31.04 14.01
C VAL A 50 -28.00 -30.35 13.10
N SER A 51 -27.56 -29.39 12.31
CA SER A 51 -28.39 -28.65 11.36
C SER A 51 -28.13 -29.16 9.94
N GLU A 52 -29.19 -29.65 9.28
CA GLU A 52 -29.13 -30.10 7.91
C GLU A 52 -29.04 -28.92 6.93
N ASP A 53 -29.73 -27.82 7.24
CA ASP A 53 -29.77 -26.62 6.39
C ASP A 53 -28.43 -25.84 6.38
N ARG A 54 -27.60 -25.96 7.42
CA ARG A 54 -26.33 -25.25 7.58
C ARG A 54 -25.11 -26.15 7.46
N ASP A 55 -25.28 -27.45 7.35
CA ASP A 55 -24.20 -28.46 7.37
C ASP A 55 -23.23 -28.27 8.56
N ASP A 56 -23.77 -27.91 9.74
CA ASP A 56 -22.99 -27.69 10.94
C ASP A 56 -23.55 -28.46 12.16
N TYR A 57 -22.70 -28.60 13.17
CA TYR A 57 -23.12 -29.05 14.50
C TYR A 57 -22.77 -28.01 15.56
N HIS A 58 -23.52 -28.00 16.64
CA HIS A 58 -23.26 -27.19 17.82
C HIS A 58 -23.72 -27.91 19.09
N CYS A 59 -22.84 -28.03 20.06
CA CYS A 59 -23.17 -28.53 21.39
C CYS A 59 -23.41 -27.39 22.37
N PHE A 60 -24.60 -27.29 22.92
CA PHE A 60 -24.94 -26.28 23.91
C PHE A 60 -24.39 -26.60 25.31
N GLY A 61 -23.87 -27.83 25.54
CA GLY A 61 -23.28 -28.23 26.81
C GLY A 61 -21.81 -27.86 26.92
N CYS A 62 -20.98 -28.19 25.92
CA CYS A 62 -19.53 -27.94 25.96
C CYS A 62 -19.05 -26.88 24.94
N GLY A 63 -19.95 -26.32 24.12
CA GLY A 63 -19.60 -25.31 23.13
C GLY A 63 -18.91 -25.86 21.87
N ALA A 64 -18.72 -27.17 21.73
CA ALA A 64 -18.13 -27.76 20.53
C ALA A 64 -19.03 -27.48 19.31
N HIS A 65 -18.45 -26.99 18.25
CA HIS A 65 -19.16 -26.65 17.00
C HIS A 65 -18.23 -26.81 15.80
N GLY A 66 -18.81 -26.93 14.61
CA GLY A 66 -18.03 -27.02 13.39
C GLY A 66 -18.74 -27.71 12.22
N SER A 67 -17.99 -27.97 11.17
CA SER A 67 -18.40 -28.66 9.93
C SER A 67 -18.17 -30.17 10.01
N ALA A 68 -18.47 -30.89 8.94
CA ALA A 68 -18.16 -32.30 8.80
C ALA A 68 -16.65 -32.61 8.97
N PHE A 69 -15.78 -31.72 8.49
CA PHE A 69 -14.34 -31.85 8.67
C PHE A 69 -13.95 -31.75 10.15
N ASP A 70 -14.46 -30.74 10.85
CA ASP A 70 -14.19 -30.53 12.27
C ASP A 70 -14.69 -31.70 13.12
N PHE A 71 -15.85 -32.26 12.75
CA PHE A 71 -16.41 -33.44 13.41
C PHE A 71 -15.49 -34.66 13.30
N VAL A 72 -15.02 -34.97 12.06
CA VAL A 72 -14.12 -36.11 11.81
C VAL A 72 -12.78 -35.90 12.47
N MET A 73 -12.20 -34.68 12.37
CA MET A 73 -10.94 -34.34 13.02
C MET A 73 -11.00 -34.56 14.54
N GLN A 74 -12.08 -34.12 15.19
CA GLN A 74 -12.22 -34.21 16.65
C GLN A 74 -12.58 -35.62 17.10
N THR A 75 -13.40 -36.37 16.36
CA THR A 75 -13.85 -37.70 16.74
C THR A 75 -12.85 -38.80 16.41
N GLU A 76 -12.02 -38.62 15.39
CA GLU A 76 -11.05 -39.63 14.93
C GLU A 76 -9.60 -39.24 15.22
N GLY A 77 -9.37 -38.02 15.77
CA GLY A 77 -8.02 -37.52 16.08
C GLY A 77 -7.17 -37.26 14.85
N LEU A 78 -7.82 -36.99 13.72
CA LEU A 78 -7.17 -36.79 12.42
C LEU A 78 -6.76 -35.34 12.19
N SER A 79 -5.70 -35.13 11.40
CA SER A 79 -5.38 -33.83 10.83
C SER A 79 -6.39 -33.46 9.73
N PHE A 80 -6.48 -32.17 9.38
CA PHE A 80 -7.39 -31.73 8.32
C PHE A 80 -7.19 -32.45 6.97
N PRO A 81 -5.95 -32.69 6.47
CA PRO A 81 -5.75 -33.48 5.28
C PRO A 81 -6.30 -34.91 5.39
N GLU A 82 -6.03 -35.59 6.48
CA GLU A 82 -6.52 -36.96 6.71
C GLU A 82 -8.05 -37.01 6.82
N ALA A 83 -8.66 -36.02 7.47
CA ALA A 83 -10.11 -35.89 7.55
C ALA A 83 -10.73 -35.60 6.17
N ALA A 84 -10.08 -34.79 5.34
CA ALA A 84 -10.52 -34.52 3.97
C ALA A 84 -10.43 -35.76 3.07
N GLU A 85 -9.36 -36.53 3.18
CA GLU A 85 -9.19 -37.81 2.48
C GLU A 85 -10.26 -38.83 2.92
N ARG A 86 -10.51 -38.93 4.22
CA ARG A 86 -11.52 -39.81 4.81
C ARG A 86 -12.93 -39.47 4.34
N LEU A 87 -13.27 -38.17 4.31
CA LEU A 87 -14.56 -37.70 3.83
C LEU A 87 -14.70 -37.83 2.30
N ALA A 88 -13.62 -37.64 1.55
CA ALA A 88 -13.60 -37.86 0.10
C ALA A 88 -13.89 -39.33 -0.25
N GLU A 89 -13.26 -40.26 0.46
CA GLU A 89 -13.53 -41.70 0.34
C GLU A 89 -15.01 -42.01 0.62
N ALA A 90 -15.56 -41.46 1.71
CA ALA A 90 -16.97 -41.62 2.07
C ALA A 90 -17.92 -40.98 1.04
N ALA A 91 -17.51 -39.91 0.37
CA ALA A 91 -18.24 -39.23 -0.70
C ALA A 91 -18.08 -39.88 -2.08
N GLY A 92 -17.24 -40.93 -2.22
CA GLY A 92 -16.90 -41.56 -3.50
C GLY A 92 -16.14 -40.63 -4.46
N LEU A 93 -15.33 -39.70 -3.88
CA LEU A 93 -14.51 -38.77 -4.64
C LEU A 93 -13.07 -39.26 -4.69
N GLU A 94 -12.46 -39.23 -5.86
CA GLU A 94 -11.02 -39.42 -5.95
C GLU A 94 -10.29 -38.20 -5.38
N VAL A 95 -9.39 -38.45 -4.43
CA VAL A 95 -8.54 -37.40 -3.85
C VAL A 95 -7.66 -36.81 -4.97
N PRO A 96 -7.70 -35.50 -5.22
CA PRO A 96 -6.88 -34.90 -6.25
C PRO A 96 -5.41 -35.20 -5.97
N ARG A 97 -4.76 -35.94 -6.84
CA ARG A 97 -3.31 -36.15 -6.77
C ARG A 97 -2.66 -34.80 -7.06
N ILE A 98 -1.92 -34.30 -6.07
CA ILE A 98 -1.08 -33.10 -6.29
C ILE A 98 -0.18 -33.42 -7.47
N ALA A 99 -0.22 -32.56 -8.51
CA ALA A 99 0.64 -32.74 -9.67
C ALA A 99 2.10 -32.88 -9.21
N PRO A 100 2.90 -33.80 -9.79
CA PRO A 100 4.29 -34.01 -9.40
C PRO A 100 5.09 -32.72 -9.26
N GLU A 101 4.90 -31.77 -10.18
CA GLU A 101 5.52 -30.44 -10.17
C GLU A 101 5.16 -29.60 -8.93
N GLN A 102 3.90 -29.67 -8.45
CA GLN A 102 3.48 -28.96 -7.23
C GLN A 102 4.07 -29.59 -5.98
N ARG A 103 4.26 -30.91 -5.99
CA ARG A 103 4.91 -31.64 -4.90
C ARG A 103 6.40 -31.31 -4.85
N GLU A 104 7.09 -31.36 -5.98
CA GLU A 104 8.50 -30.97 -6.08
C GLU A 104 8.71 -29.52 -5.61
N LYS A 105 7.84 -28.59 -6.01
CA LYS A 105 7.88 -27.19 -5.56
C LYS A 105 7.67 -27.09 -4.06
N ALA A 106 6.73 -27.82 -3.49
CA ALA A 106 6.47 -27.81 -2.04
C ALA A 106 7.65 -28.39 -1.26
N ASP A 107 8.23 -29.50 -1.75
CA ASP A 107 9.41 -30.14 -1.15
C ASP A 107 10.63 -29.20 -1.23
N HIS A 108 10.82 -28.51 -2.36
CA HIS A 108 11.87 -27.50 -2.53
C HIS A 108 11.71 -26.33 -1.54
N LEU A 109 10.51 -25.76 -1.42
CA LEU A 109 10.24 -24.69 -0.44
C LEU A 109 10.46 -25.17 1.00
N SER A 110 10.10 -26.42 1.32
CA SER A 110 10.39 -27.02 2.65
C SER A 110 11.90 -27.09 2.88
N ARG A 111 12.64 -27.50 1.88
CA ARG A 111 14.11 -27.60 1.93
C ARG A 111 14.79 -26.24 2.19
N LEU A 112 14.31 -25.16 1.53
CA LEU A 112 14.79 -23.81 1.79
C LEU A 112 14.45 -23.34 3.21
N ALA A 113 13.25 -23.68 3.73
CA ALA A 113 12.87 -23.37 5.11
C ALA A 113 13.73 -24.12 6.13
N ASP A 114 14.06 -25.38 5.87
CA ASP A 114 14.97 -26.18 6.69
C ASP A 114 16.38 -25.57 6.71
N ALA A 115 16.87 -25.04 5.59
CA ALA A 115 18.14 -24.33 5.51
C ALA A 115 18.13 -23.06 6.39
N ASN A 116 17.07 -22.25 6.32
CA ASN A 116 16.91 -21.08 7.17
C ASN A 116 16.82 -21.45 8.67
N GLU A 117 16.09 -22.50 9.01
CA GLU A 117 16.01 -23.01 10.38
C GLU A 117 17.38 -23.50 10.91
N ALA A 118 18.14 -24.18 10.06
CA ALA A 118 19.51 -24.61 10.39
C ALA A 118 20.46 -23.41 10.57
N ALA A 119 20.32 -22.37 9.74
CA ALA A 119 21.06 -21.13 9.86
C ALA A 119 20.71 -20.39 11.17
N ALA A 120 19.43 -20.30 11.53
CA ALA A 120 18.99 -19.69 12.79
C ALA A 120 19.65 -20.36 13.99
N LYS A 121 19.62 -21.69 14.05
CA LYS A 121 20.28 -22.47 15.11
C LYS A 121 21.79 -22.23 15.13
N TRP A 122 22.42 -22.12 13.97
CA TRP A 122 23.84 -21.85 13.89
C TRP A 122 24.17 -20.44 14.40
N PHE A 123 23.43 -19.40 14.00
CA PHE A 123 23.62 -18.03 14.51
C PHE A 123 23.38 -17.93 16.01
N GLN A 124 22.39 -18.63 16.56
CA GLN A 124 22.16 -18.71 18.01
C GLN A 124 23.36 -19.34 18.73
N ALA A 125 23.92 -20.42 18.18
CA ALA A 125 25.12 -21.06 18.74
C ALA A 125 26.34 -20.11 18.70
N GLN A 126 26.52 -19.34 17.63
CA GLN A 126 27.59 -18.33 17.53
C GLN A 126 27.40 -17.21 18.58
N LEU A 127 26.17 -16.75 18.82
CA LEU A 127 25.90 -15.75 19.85
C LEU A 127 26.27 -16.26 21.26
N ARG A 128 25.97 -17.52 21.57
CA ARG A 128 26.31 -18.16 22.86
C ARG A 128 27.78 -18.50 22.97
N GLY A 129 28.46 -18.68 21.86
CA GLY A 129 29.88 -19.04 21.79
C GLY A 129 30.83 -17.91 22.23
N SER A 130 32.13 -18.22 22.28
CA SER A 130 33.17 -17.26 22.70
C SER A 130 33.27 -16.05 21.74
N GLY A 131 33.01 -16.23 20.46
CA GLY A 131 33.02 -15.15 19.46
C GLY A 131 31.85 -14.18 19.55
N GLY A 132 30.79 -14.51 20.29
CA GLY A 132 29.57 -13.68 20.43
C GLY A 132 29.63 -12.63 21.55
N GLY A 133 30.79 -12.43 22.19
CA GLY A 133 30.93 -11.50 23.33
C GLY A 133 30.42 -10.08 23.04
N GLU A 134 30.92 -9.47 21.96
CA GLU A 134 30.53 -8.12 21.54
C GLU A 134 29.01 -8.00 21.27
N ALA A 135 28.42 -9.01 20.62
CA ALA A 135 27.00 -9.04 20.35
C ALA A 135 26.17 -9.14 21.65
N ARG A 136 26.61 -9.96 22.64
CA ARG A 136 25.96 -10.05 23.94
C ARG A 136 26.11 -8.76 24.75
N ASP A 137 27.28 -8.10 24.69
CA ASP A 137 27.50 -6.81 25.34
C ASP A 137 26.60 -5.73 24.78
N TYR A 138 26.47 -5.72 23.45
CA TYR A 138 25.53 -4.82 22.78
C TYR A 138 24.08 -5.04 23.23
N LEU A 139 23.61 -6.30 23.29
CA LEU A 139 22.26 -6.63 23.76
C LEU A 139 22.04 -6.19 25.21
N ARG A 140 23.01 -6.43 26.10
CA ARG A 140 22.96 -5.97 27.49
C ARG A 140 22.90 -4.43 27.60
N GLN A 141 23.70 -3.70 26.78
CA GLN A 141 23.64 -2.24 26.75
C GLN A 141 22.27 -1.73 26.28
N ARG A 142 21.58 -2.50 25.46
CA ARG A 142 20.20 -2.23 25.02
C ARG A 142 19.15 -2.70 26.03
N GLY A 143 19.55 -3.25 27.18
CA GLY A 143 18.64 -3.71 28.23
C GLY A 143 17.93 -5.02 27.92
N LEU A 144 18.35 -5.78 26.91
CA LEU A 144 17.70 -7.04 26.53
C LEU A 144 18.25 -8.21 27.36
N GLY A 145 17.34 -8.92 28.05
CA GLY A 145 17.62 -10.08 28.86
C GLY A 145 17.77 -11.38 28.05
N GLU A 146 18.20 -12.46 28.73
CA GLU A 146 18.33 -13.79 28.12
C GLU A 146 16.98 -14.32 27.61
N ASP A 147 15.87 -14.01 28.30
CA ASP A 147 14.51 -14.43 27.90
C ASP A 147 14.14 -13.85 26.52
N ALA A 148 14.42 -12.57 26.27
CA ALA A 148 14.19 -11.96 24.97
C ALA A 148 15.10 -12.53 23.89
N ILE A 149 16.37 -12.80 24.21
CA ILE A 149 17.33 -13.44 23.29
C ILE A 149 16.81 -14.81 22.84
N GLU A 150 16.25 -15.59 23.76
CA GLU A 150 15.67 -16.90 23.46
C GLU A 150 14.33 -16.80 22.72
N GLU A 151 13.41 -15.96 23.19
CA GLU A 151 12.07 -15.79 22.60
C GLU A 151 12.16 -15.32 21.15
N PHE A 152 13.00 -14.32 20.89
CA PHE A 152 13.22 -13.79 19.52
C PHE A 152 14.29 -14.55 18.75
N ARG A 153 14.88 -15.60 19.34
CA ARG A 153 15.87 -16.47 18.70
C ARG A 153 17.05 -15.70 18.13
N LEU A 154 17.50 -14.66 18.83
CA LEU A 154 18.57 -13.78 18.37
C LEU A 154 19.87 -14.58 18.17
N GLY A 155 20.64 -14.19 17.18
CA GLY A 155 21.87 -14.86 16.81
C GLY A 155 23.00 -13.87 16.50
N TYR A 156 24.16 -14.41 16.20
CA TYR A 156 25.32 -13.65 15.75
C TYR A 156 25.92 -14.27 14.50
N ALA A 157 26.19 -13.44 13.49
CA ALA A 157 26.96 -13.81 12.32
C ALA A 157 28.41 -13.34 12.52
N PRO A 158 29.38 -14.22 12.71
CA PRO A 158 30.79 -13.88 12.85
C PRO A 158 31.36 -13.18 11.59
N ASP A 159 32.46 -12.46 11.74
CA ASP A 159 33.16 -11.86 10.60
C ASP A 159 34.01 -12.91 9.85
N ARG A 160 33.30 -13.78 9.13
CA ARG A 160 33.90 -14.83 8.29
C ARG A 160 33.17 -14.86 6.95
N ASN A 161 33.90 -15.27 5.90
CA ASN A 161 33.34 -15.32 4.53
C ASN A 161 32.56 -16.62 4.23
N ASP A 162 32.81 -17.69 4.99
CA ASP A 162 32.37 -19.05 4.67
C ASP A 162 31.99 -19.88 5.91
N GLY A 163 31.85 -19.25 7.07
CA GLY A 163 31.57 -19.97 8.32
C GLY A 163 30.18 -20.64 8.33
N LEU A 164 29.14 -19.91 7.92
CA LEU A 164 27.80 -20.44 7.75
C LEU A 164 27.73 -21.40 6.56
N LYS A 165 28.35 -21.01 5.43
CA LYS A 165 28.40 -21.85 4.22
C LYS A 165 28.95 -23.25 4.54
N SER A 166 30.11 -23.34 5.14
CA SER A 166 30.74 -24.62 5.49
C SER A 166 29.84 -25.46 6.42
N ALA A 167 29.31 -24.84 7.47
CA ALA A 167 28.45 -25.53 8.45
C ALA A 167 27.15 -26.09 7.84
N LEU A 168 26.59 -25.42 6.83
CA LEU A 168 25.36 -25.87 6.19
C LEU A 168 25.61 -26.87 5.06
N LEU A 169 26.73 -26.76 4.34
CA LEU A 169 27.16 -27.78 3.37
C LEU A 169 27.42 -29.13 4.07
N GLU A 170 28.07 -29.13 5.24
CA GLU A 170 28.25 -30.33 6.08
C GLU A 170 26.94 -30.97 6.50
N ARG A 171 25.86 -30.20 6.64
CA ARG A 171 24.50 -30.70 6.93
C ARG A 171 23.75 -31.19 5.68
N GLY A 172 24.38 -31.18 4.52
CA GLY A 172 23.83 -31.71 3.27
C GLY A 172 22.94 -30.73 2.50
N PHE A 173 23.01 -29.43 2.78
CA PHE A 173 22.43 -28.41 1.89
C PHE A 173 23.37 -28.14 0.73
N THR A 174 22.81 -27.79 -0.41
CA THR A 174 23.60 -27.39 -1.59
C THR A 174 23.85 -25.87 -1.59
N GLU A 175 24.94 -25.44 -2.20
CA GLU A 175 25.25 -24.01 -2.35
C GLU A 175 24.12 -23.25 -3.04
N LYS A 176 23.48 -23.86 -4.05
CA LYS A 176 22.33 -23.31 -4.76
C LYS A 176 21.14 -23.04 -3.83
N GLU A 177 20.79 -24.01 -2.97
CA GLU A 177 19.73 -23.85 -1.98
C GLU A 177 20.05 -22.70 -1.01
N LEU A 178 21.29 -22.57 -0.58
CA LEU A 178 21.71 -21.53 0.37
C LEU A 178 21.70 -20.12 -0.27
N VAL A 179 22.06 -19.99 -1.55
CA VAL A 179 21.94 -18.74 -2.31
C VAL A 179 20.46 -18.38 -2.49
N GLU A 180 19.63 -19.33 -2.89
CA GLU A 180 18.21 -19.14 -3.11
C GLU A 180 17.44 -18.82 -1.81
N ALA A 181 17.87 -19.38 -0.68
CA ALA A 181 17.35 -19.02 0.65
C ALA A 181 17.83 -17.64 1.15
N GLY A 182 18.73 -16.97 0.40
CA GLY A 182 19.26 -15.65 0.75
C GLY A 182 20.29 -15.65 1.88
N LEU A 183 20.88 -16.81 2.20
CA LEU A 183 21.92 -16.99 3.22
C LEU A 183 23.31 -16.67 2.69
N LEU A 184 23.54 -16.94 1.41
CA LEU A 184 24.79 -16.64 0.72
C LEU A 184 24.61 -15.54 -0.33
N GLY A 185 25.64 -14.72 -0.51
CA GLY A 185 25.79 -13.83 -1.64
C GLY A 185 26.54 -14.51 -2.76
N GLN A 186 26.11 -14.33 -4.00
CA GLN A 186 26.82 -14.81 -5.20
C GLN A 186 27.29 -13.61 -6.02
N PRO A 187 28.60 -13.44 -6.22
CA PRO A 187 29.13 -12.39 -7.09
C PRO A 187 28.86 -12.68 -8.56
N ASP A 188 28.60 -11.63 -9.34
CA ASP A 188 28.37 -11.74 -10.80
C ASP A 188 29.63 -12.07 -11.61
N ASP A 189 30.80 -11.94 -10.99
CA ASP A 189 32.12 -12.16 -11.64
C ASP A 189 32.63 -13.60 -11.54
N GLY A 190 31.79 -14.55 -11.14
CA GLY A 190 32.13 -15.98 -11.09
C GLY A 190 32.97 -16.40 -9.87
N ARG A 191 33.23 -15.50 -8.91
CA ARG A 191 33.86 -15.86 -7.64
C ARG A 191 32.94 -16.78 -6.80
N SER A 192 33.52 -17.50 -5.85
CA SER A 192 32.79 -18.35 -4.93
C SER A 192 31.75 -17.54 -4.14
N SER A 193 30.62 -18.15 -3.83
CA SER A 193 29.62 -17.57 -2.94
C SER A 193 30.21 -17.38 -1.53
N TYR A 194 29.70 -16.42 -0.80
CA TYR A 194 30.16 -16.00 0.52
C TYR A 194 29.00 -15.80 1.48
N ASP A 195 29.26 -15.89 2.80
CA ASP A 195 28.27 -15.62 3.82
C ASP A 195 27.75 -14.18 3.68
N ARG A 196 26.43 -14.04 3.43
CA ARG A 196 25.78 -12.74 3.22
C ARG A 196 25.85 -11.86 4.47
N PHE A 197 25.66 -12.46 5.63
CA PHE A 197 25.69 -11.77 6.91
C PHE A 197 27.04 -11.99 7.58
N ARG A 198 27.71 -10.90 7.92
CA ARG A 198 29.03 -10.91 8.57
C ARG A 198 29.11 -9.80 9.60
N HIS A 199 29.65 -10.10 10.77
CA HIS A 199 29.77 -9.17 11.91
C HIS A 199 28.46 -8.47 12.23
N ARG A 200 27.38 -9.29 12.37
CA ARG A 200 26.02 -8.78 12.58
C ARG A 200 25.28 -9.52 13.67
N LEU A 201 24.51 -8.78 14.46
CA LEU A 201 23.43 -9.32 15.27
C LEU A 201 22.30 -9.76 14.34
N MET A 202 21.80 -10.98 14.52
CA MET A 202 20.86 -11.63 13.61
C MET A 202 19.46 -11.71 14.21
N PHE A 203 18.47 -11.35 13.42
CA PHE A 203 17.04 -11.37 13.74
C PHE A 203 16.35 -12.31 12.76
N PRO A 204 15.95 -13.53 13.19
CA PRO A 204 15.17 -14.42 12.35
C PRO A 204 13.79 -13.83 12.06
N ILE A 205 13.38 -13.89 10.80
CA ILE A 205 12.07 -13.44 10.33
C ILE A 205 11.21 -14.67 10.09
N GLY A 206 10.08 -14.78 10.81
CA GLY A 206 9.16 -15.90 10.73
C GLY A 206 7.98 -15.67 9.79
N ASP A 207 7.48 -16.75 9.19
CA ASP A 207 6.19 -16.79 8.52
C ASP A 207 5.01 -16.78 9.53
N ARG A 208 3.78 -16.89 9.04
CA ARG A 208 2.57 -16.96 9.90
C ARG A 208 2.52 -18.14 10.86
N ARG A 209 3.38 -19.15 10.67
CA ARG A 209 3.56 -20.33 11.53
C ARG A 209 4.86 -20.26 12.33
N ASN A 210 5.51 -19.12 12.35
CA ASN A 210 6.80 -18.88 13.02
C ASN A 210 7.97 -19.75 12.48
N ARG A 211 7.89 -20.25 11.25
CA ARG A 211 9.02 -20.89 10.58
C ARG A 211 9.94 -19.82 10.04
N VAL A 212 11.24 -19.98 10.21
CA VAL A 212 12.21 -18.98 9.73
C VAL A 212 12.24 -18.97 8.20
N ILE A 213 11.95 -17.82 7.61
CA ILE A 213 11.91 -17.62 6.15
C ILE A 213 12.99 -16.66 5.65
N ALA A 214 13.56 -15.85 6.52
CA ALA A 214 14.57 -14.86 6.21
C ALA A 214 15.27 -14.36 7.48
N PHE A 215 16.19 -13.41 7.31
CA PHE A 215 16.91 -12.76 8.40
C PHE A 215 17.04 -11.26 8.18
N GLY A 216 17.00 -10.50 9.28
CA GLY A 216 17.58 -9.18 9.41
C GLY A 216 18.93 -9.26 10.10
N GLY A 217 19.88 -8.41 9.73
CA GLY A 217 21.20 -8.37 10.35
C GLY A 217 21.62 -6.94 10.66
N ARG A 218 21.84 -6.60 11.96
CA ARG A 218 22.33 -5.29 12.39
C ARG A 218 23.86 -5.35 12.58
N ALA A 219 24.59 -4.45 11.93
CA ALA A 219 26.03 -4.35 12.08
C ALA A 219 26.41 -3.95 13.51
N LEU A 220 27.46 -4.57 14.05
CA LEU A 220 28.03 -4.24 15.36
C LEU A 220 29.17 -3.20 15.27
N GLY A 221 29.84 -3.09 14.13
CA GLY A 221 30.88 -2.09 13.86
C GLY A 221 30.49 -1.13 12.72
N ASP A 222 31.47 -0.39 12.22
CA ASP A 222 31.35 0.53 11.10
C ASP A 222 31.13 -0.25 9.79
N ALA A 223 29.89 -0.35 9.36
CA ALA A 223 29.51 -0.98 8.12
C ALA A 223 28.71 0.01 7.26
N ARG A 224 28.84 -0.11 5.93
CA ARG A 224 28.12 0.73 4.95
C ARG A 224 26.61 0.77 5.17
N ALA A 225 26.03 -0.33 5.67
CA ALA A 225 24.61 -0.43 6.00
C ALA A 225 24.45 -0.91 7.44
N LYS A 226 23.83 -0.07 8.30
CA LYS A 226 23.51 -0.42 9.70
C LYS A 226 22.62 -1.67 9.77
N TYR A 227 21.58 -1.76 8.94
CA TYR A 227 20.72 -2.93 8.81
C TYR A 227 20.81 -3.52 7.40
N LEU A 228 20.85 -4.85 7.32
CA LEU A 228 20.85 -5.63 6.10
C LEU A 228 19.80 -6.74 6.23
N ASN A 229 18.89 -6.84 5.29
CA ASN A 229 17.89 -7.91 5.24
C ASN A 229 18.24 -8.95 4.19
N SER A 230 17.69 -10.17 4.32
CA SER A 230 17.69 -11.15 3.23
C SER A 230 17.13 -10.53 1.95
N PRO A 231 17.61 -10.96 0.77
CA PRO A 231 16.99 -10.60 -0.50
C PRO A 231 15.59 -11.23 -0.60
N GLU A 232 14.82 -10.81 -1.60
CA GLU A 232 13.61 -11.53 -2.01
C GLU A 232 13.95 -12.98 -2.37
N SER A 233 13.11 -13.92 -1.95
CA SER A 233 13.29 -15.34 -2.20
C SER A 233 11.95 -16.04 -2.38
N PRO A 234 11.90 -17.31 -2.81
CA PRO A 234 10.65 -18.06 -2.88
C PRO A 234 9.88 -18.17 -1.55
N LEU A 235 10.59 -17.99 -0.42
CA LEU A 235 10.00 -17.99 0.93
C LEU A 235 9.66 -16.60 1.45
N PHE A 236 10.32 -15.56 0.96
CA PHE A 236 10.34 -14.25 1.59
C PHE A 236 10.10 -13.12 0.63
N ASP A 237 9.07 -12.34 0.91
CA ASP A 237 8.70 -11.08 0.26
C ASP A 237 8.61 -10.00 1.35
N LYS A 238 9.50 -9.01 1.30
CA LYS A 238 9.56 -7.92 2.29
C LYS A 238 8.27 -7.11 2.33
N GLY A 239 7.67 -6.89 1.18
CA GLY A 239 6.44 -6.12 1.05
C GLY A 239 5.22 -6.82 1.62
N ARG A 240 5.30 -8.14 1.85
CA ARG A 240 4.20 -8.99 2.31
C ARG A 240 4.47 -9.66 3.66
N SER A 241 5.55 -9.30 4.32
CA SER A 241 5.98 -9.86 5.59
C SER A 241 6.10 -8.77 6.66
N LEU A 242 5.82 -9.15 7.91
CA LEU A 242 6.02 -8.31 9.09
C LEU A 242 6.88 -9.08 10.10
N TYR A 243 7.87 -8.41 10.69
CA TYR A 243 8.63 -8.98 11.79
C TYR A 243 7.71 -9.23 13.00
N ASN A 244 7.92 -10.33 13.68
CA ASN A 244 7.14 -10.78 14.84
C ASN A 244 5.65 -11.06 14.59
N HIS A 245 5.22 -11.19 13.33
CA HIS A 245 3.80 -11.36 12.99
C HIS A 245 3.13 -12.56 13.70
N ALA A 246 3.79 -13.71 13.74
CA ALA A 246 3.22 -14.94 14.31
C ALA A 246 2.95 -14.82 15.82
N MET A 247 3.94 -14.32 16.57
CA MET A 247 3.84 -14.17 18.04
C MET A 247 2.90 -13.01 18.40
N ALA A 248 3.00 -11.90 17.71
CA ALA A 248 2.15 -10.73 17.94
C ALA A 248 0.66 -11.00 17.68
N ARG A 249 0.32 -11.94 16.79
CA ARG A 249 -1.08 -12.23 16.42
C ARG A 249 -1.93 -12.71 17.59
N GLU A 250 -1.39 -13.55 18.47
CA GLU A 250 -2.11 -14.02 19.65
C GLU A 250 -2.25 -12.90 20.68
N ALA A 251 -1.15 -12.18 20.95
CA ALA A 251 -1.15 -11.04 21.86
C ALA A 251 -2.10 -9.92 21.39
N SER A 252 -2.19 -9.70 20.08
CA SER A 252 -3.11 -8.70 19.49
C SER A 252 -4.59 -9.03 19.74
N ARG A 253 -4.97 -10.31 19.76
CA ARG A 253 -6.34 -10.72 20.08
C ARG A 253 -6.71 -10.40 21.53
N ALA A 254 -5.77 -10.63 22.45
CA ALA A 254 -5.96 -10.34 23.86
C ALA A 254 -5.99 -8.81 24.13
N ALA A 255 -5.11 -8.05 23.45
CA ALA A 255 -4.99 -6.61 23.61
C ALA A 255 -6.06 -5.81 22.81
N GLY A 256 -6.75 -6.44 21.85
CA GLY A 256 -7.69 -5.77 20.93
C GLY A 256 -7.03 -4.84 19.90
N THR A 257 -5.69 -4.76 19.88
CA THR A 257 -4.92 -3.92 18.97
C THR A 257 -3.58 -4.53 18.60
N VAL A 258 -2.95 -4.03 17.54
CA VAL A 258 -1.56 -4.32 17.15
C VAL A 258 -0.79 -3.01 17.04
N ILE A 259 0.43 -3.02 17.54
CA ILE A 259 1.35 -1.88 17.51
C ILE A 259 2.34 -2.11 16.36
N VAL A 260 2.53 -1.11 15.52
CA VAL A 260 3.47 -1.14 14.39
C VAL A 260 4.58 -0.14 14.68
N VAL A 261 5.82 -0.61 14.72
CA VAL A 261 7.03 0.22 14.93
C VAL A 261 7.97 0.09 13.74
N GLU A 262 9.09 0.85 13.70
CA GLU A 262 9.95 0.88 12.52
C GLU A 262 10.97 -0.26 12.49
N GLY A 263 11.48 -0.71 13.63
CA GLY A 263 12.65 -1.59 13.71
C GLY A 263 12.49 -2.85 14.54
N TYR A 264 13.46 -3.76 14.36
CA TYR A 264 13.54 -5.01 15.12
C TYR A 264 13.73 -4.77 16.61
N MET A 265 14.59 -3.79 16.96
CA MET A 265 14.93 -3.49 18.36
C MET A 265 13.72 -2.94 19.10
N ASP A 266 12.94 -2.06 18.45
CA ASP A 266 11.72 -1.51 19.05
C ASP A 266 10.71 -2.60 19.36
N VAL A 267 10.52 -3.57 18.43
CA VAL A 267 9.63 -4.72 18.66
C VAL A 267 10.06 -5.50 19.89
N ILE A 268 11.36 -5.80 20.03
CA ILE A 268 11.87 -6.62 21.12
C ILE A 268 11.78 -5.86 22.44
N ALA A 269 12.19 -4.58 22.48
CA ALA A 269 12.13 -3.77 23.68
C ALA A 269 10.68 -3.57 24.18
N LEU A 270 9.74 -3.34 23.26
CA LEU A 270 8.33 -3.24 23.61
C LEU A 270 7.75 -4.57 24.09
N ALA A 271 8.14 -5.69 23.50
CA ALA A 271 7.70 -7.01 23.93
C ALA A 271 8.20 -7.34 25.36
N GLU A 272 9.46 -7.01 25.70
CA GLU A 272 9.98 -7.11 27.07
C GLU A 272 9.22 -6.22 28.05
N ALA A 273 8.84 -5.01 27.63
CA ALA A 273 7.98 -4.14 28.43
C ALA A 273 6.53 -4.60 28.55
N GLY A 274 6.18 -5.76 27.93
CA GLY A 274 4.85 -6.38 28.00
C GLY A 274 3.90 -6.01 26.86
N PHE A 275 4.37 -5.29 25.82
CA PHE A 275 3.61 -4.99 24.59
C PHE A 275 3.93 -6.02 23.50
N ARG A 276 3.58 -7.29 23.74
CA ARG A 276 3.89 -8.43 22.86
C ARG A 276 3.14 -8.39 21.52
N ASN A 277 2.11 -7.56 21.41
CA ASN A 277 1.33 -7.29 20.20
C ASN A 277 2.02 -6.31 19.23
N THR A 278 3.35 -6.26 19.24
CA THR A 278 4.15 -5.33 18.42
C THR A 278 4.76 -6.03 17.22
N VAL A 279 4.70 -5.39 16.05
CA VAL A 279 5.27 -5.85 14.78
C VAL A 279 6.04 -4.71 14.10
N ALA A 280 6.91 -5.04 13.14
CA ALA A 280 7.58 -4.04 12.31
C ALA A 280 7.62 -4.42 10.82
N PRO A 281 7.57 -3.46 9.89
CA PRO A 281 7.93 -3.68 8.49
C PRO A 281 9.43 -3.96 8.36
N LEU A 282 9.85 -4.49 7.21
CA LEU A 282 11.21 -5.03 7.03
C LEU A 282 12.12 -4.05 6.26
N GLY A 283 12.37 -2.87 6.84
CA GLY A 283 13.28 -1.86 6.28
C GLY A 283 12.68 -1.08 5.11
N THR A 284 11.36 -1.04 5.02
CA THR A 284 10.60 -0.23 4.04
C THR A 284 9.42 0.43 4.74
N ALA A 285 8.90 1.52 4.16
CA ALA A 285 7.61 2.06 4.61
C ALA A 285 6.50 1.00 4.45
N VAL A 286 5.54 0.97 5.39
CA VAL A 286 4.41 0.02 5.40
C VAL A 286 3.74 -0.03 4.03
N THR A 287 3.60 -1.24 3.47
CA THR A 287 2.98 -1.50 2.17
C THR A 287 1.47 -1.75 2.27
N GLU A 288 0.77 -1.74 1.14
CA GLU A 288 -0.66 -2.08 1.07
C GLU A 288 -0.93 -3.52 1.53
N ASP A 289 -0.10 -4.48 1.13
CA ASP A 289 -0.19 -5.88 1.58
C ASP A 289 0.01 -6.00 3.09
N GLN A 290 0.97 -5.26 3.66
CA GLN A 290 1.20 -5.22 5.10
C GLN A 290 0.03 -4.57 5.86
N ILE A 291 -0.59 -3.52 5.32
CA ILE A 291 -1.83 -2.95 5.86
C ILE A 291 -2.94 -4.01 5.87
N GLY A 292 -3.07 -4.76 4.78
CA GLY A 292 -4.00 -5.89 4.69
C GLY A 292 -3.75 -6.96 5.77
N LEU A 293 -2.48 -7.28 6.07
CA LEU A 293 -2.11 -8.20 7.16
C LEU A 293 -2.47 -7.65 8.54
N LEU A 294 -2.19 -6.37 8.80
CA LEU A 294 -2.52 -5.71 10.05
C LEU A 294 -4.03 -5.72 10.29
N TRP A 295 -4.83 -5.48 9.26
CA TRP A 295 -6.30 -5.53 9.36
C TRP A 295 -6.87 -6.94 9.54
N GLN A 296 -6.10 -8.00 9.31
CA GLN A 296 -6.45 -9.36 9.73
C GLN A 296 -6.24 -9.57 11.24
N MET A 297 -5.34 -8.80 11.87
CA MET A 297 -5.06 -8.89 13.31
C MET A 297 -6.00 -8.01 14.14
N THR A 298 -6.27 -6.77 13.68
CA THR A 298 -7.17 -5.81 14.34
C THR A 298 -7.86 -4.92 13.32
N SER A 299 -8.92 -4.21 13.72
CA SER A 299 -9.59 -3.23 12.85
C SER A 299 -8.87 -1.89 12.77
N GLU A 300 -8.17 -1.49 13.83
CA GLU A 300 -7.47 -0.21 13.93
C GLU A 300 -6.05 -0.41 14.49
N PRO A 301 -5.09 -0.87 13.68
CA PRO A 301 -3.69 -0.96 14.09
C PRO A 301 -3.14 0.42 14.46
N VAL A 302 -2.26 0.46 15.46
CA VAL A 302 -1.60 1.68 15.93
C VAL A 302 -0.18 1.73 15.36
N LEU A 303 0.10 2.71 14.51
CA LEU A 303 1.44 2.99 14.00
C LEU A 303 2.15 3.93 14.98
N CYS A 304 3.16 3.41 15.66
CA CYS A 304 4.04 4.15 16.56
C CYS A 304 5.37 4.35 15.85
N LEU A 305 5.57 5.55 15.32
CA LEU A 305 6.71 5.89 14.47
C LEU A 305 7.59 6.92 15.19
N ASP A 306 8.86 7.00 14.79
CA ASP A 306 9.83 7.91 15.38
C ASP A 306 9.32 9.36 15.34
N GLY A 307 9.66 10.15 16.37
CA GLY A 307 9.19 11.53 16.51
C GLY A 307 9.92 12.53 15.61
N ASP A 308 10.67 12.06 14.62
CA ASP A 308 11.43 12.90 13.70
C ASP A 308 10.66 13.18 12.38
N ALA A 309 11.25 14.01 11.52
CA ALA A 309 10.66 14.33 10.22
C ALA A 309 10.53 13.10 9.31
N ALA A 310 11.36 12.05 9.49
CA ALA A 310 11.27 10.82 8.71
C ALA A 310 10.07 9.97 9.14
N GLY A 311 9.83 9.82 10.45
CA GLY A 311 8.66 9.13 11.00
C GLY A 311 7.35 9.83 10.64
N LEU A 312 7.29 11.17 10.66
CA LEU A 312 6.12 11.92 10.19
C LEU A 312 5.84 11.67 8.70
N ARG A 313 6.89 11.65 7.85
CA ARG A 313 6.74 11.28 6.44
C ARG A 313 6.30 9.83 6.27
N ALA A 314 6.77 8.91 7.13
CA ALA A 314 6.35 7.51 7.12
C ALA A 314 4.86 7.38 7.53
N ALA A 315 4.40 8.12 8.56
CA ALA A 315 3.00 8.19 8.96
C ALA A 315 2.10 8.65 7.81
N ARG A 316 2.49 9.75 7.16
CA ARG A 316 1.78 10.27 5.98
C ARG A 316 1.69 9.24 4.87
N ARG A 317 2.81 8.63 4.46
CA ARG A 317 2.83 7.60 3.40
C ARG A 317 1.96 6.39 3.76
N ALA A 318 1.98 5.94 5.01
CA ALA A 318 1.13 4.85 5.47
C ALA A 318 -0.36 5.23 5.39
N ALA A 319 -0.71 6.44 5.81
CA ALA A 319 -2.07 6.95 5.72
C ALA A 319 -2.55 7.05 4.25
N GLU A 320 -1.73 7.64 3.36
CA GLU A 320 -2.05 7.76 1.93
C GLU A 320 -2.23 6.39 1.26
N ARG A 321 -1.37 5.40 1.56
CA ARG A 321 -1.50 4.02 1.05
C ARG A 321 -2.73 3.29 1.57
N ALA A 322 -3.19 3.60 2.77
CA ALA A 322 -4.38 2.98 3.34
C ALA A 322 -5.68 3.50 2.71
N LEU A 323 -5.70 4.74 2.18
CA LEU A 323 -6.91 5.38 1.64
C LEU A 323 -7.69 4.51 0.63
N PRO A 324 -7.06 3.96 -0.43
CA PRO A 324 -7.77 3.13 -1.41
C PRO A 324 -8.32 1.83 -0.84
N LEU A 325 -7.74 1.36 0.27
CA LEU A 325 -8.04 0.07 0.88
C LEU A 325 -9.09 0.16 1.99
N LEU A 326 -9.46 1.38 2.41
CA LEU A 326 -10.40 1.61 3.50
C LEU A 326 -11.76 0.95 3.25
N LYS A 327 -12.29 0.38 4.34
CA LYS A 327 -13.64 -0.20 4.39
C LYS A 327 -14.30 0.21 5.70
N PRO A 328 -15.63 0.18 5.82
CA PRO A 328 -16.31 0.40 7.08
C PRO A 328 -15.72 -0.44 8.22
N GLY A 329 -15.36 0.21 9.33
CA GLY A 329 -14.74 -0.43 10.49
C GLY A 329 -13.23 -0.73 10.36
N LYS A 330 -12.55 -0.35 9.28
CA LYS A 330 -11.10 -0.46 9.12
C LYS A 330 -10.47 0.92 9.03
N SER A 331 -9.43 1.17 9.85
CA SER A 331 -8.68 2.42 9.88
C SER A 331 -7.25 2.19 10.34
N LEU A 332 -6.46 3.27 10.44
CA LEU A 332 -5.17 3.32 11.12
C LEU A 332 -5.23 4.38 12.22
N ARG A 333 -4.50 4.14 13.30
CA ARG A 333 -4.25 5.13 14.34
C ARG A 333 -2.75 5.40 14.44
N PHE A 334 -2.38 6.58 14.91
CA PHE A 334 -0.98 6.99 14.97
C PHE A 334 -0.62 7.45 16.38
N ALA A 335 0.38 6.80 16.98
CA ALA A 335 1.04 7.26 18.19
C ALA A 335 2.26 8.07 17.76
N LEU A 336 2.24 9.38 18.03
CA LEU A 336 3.31 10.31 17.66
C LEU A 336 4.22 10.50 18.86
N LEU A 337 5.48 10.11 18.73
CA LEU A 337 6.51 10.30 19.74
C LEU A 337 7.02 11.76 19.74
N ALA A 338 7.70 12.15 20.81
CA ALA A 338 8.41 13.43 20.86
C ALA A 338 9.62 13.41 19.92
N GLU A 339 10.04 14.59 19.46
CA GLU A 339 11.18 14.73 18.53
C GLU A 339 12.46 14.07 19.10
N GLY A 340 13.08 13.20 18.30
CA GLY A 340 14.32 12.51 18.64
C GLY A 340 14.15 11.32 19.60
N VAL A 341 12.93 10.91 19.91
CA VAL A 341 12.63 9.75 20.76
C VAL A 341 12.11 8.61 19.90
N ASP A 342 12.69 7.41 20.02
CA ASP A 342 12.18 6.17 19.43
C ASP A 342 11.39 5.34 20.49
N PRO A 343 10.63 4.32 20.08
CA PRO A 343 9.85 3.47 21.00
C PRO A 343 10.70 2.75 22.05
N ASP A 344 11.90 2.24 21.67
CA ASP A 344 12.88 1.60 22.56
C ASP A 344 13.35 2.59 23.64
N ASP A 345 13.77 3.79 23.24
CA ASP A 345 14.23 4.84 24.16
C ASP A 345 13.10 5.30 25.10
N MET A 346 11.87 5.42 24.61
CA MET A 346 10.73 5.82 25.43
C MET A 346 10.47 4.82 26.56
N VAL A 347 10.43 3.53 26.23
CA VAL A 347 10.15 2.48 27.23
C VAL A 347 11.29 2.36 28.24
N ARG A 348 12.55 2.44 27.80
CA ARG A 348 13.72 2.37 28.68
C ARG A 348 13.83 3.57 29.62
N ASN A 349 13.56 4.78 29.13
CA ASN A 349 13.79 6.00 29.90
C ASN A 349 12.57 6.42 30.71
N SER A 350 11.35 6.18 30.21
CA SER A 350 10.10 6.64 30.80
C SER A 350 9.20 5.51 31.34
N GLY A 351 9.53 4.26 31.03
CA GLY A 351 8.82 3.08 31.51
C GLY A 351 7.56 2.71 30.74
N ARG A 352 6.99 1.58 31.11
CA ARG A 352 5.82 0.97 30.49
C ARG A 352 4.58 1.88 30.55
N GLU A 353 4.35 2.52 31.69
CA GLU A 353 3.17 3.36 31.94
C GLU A 353 3.13 4.57 31.02
N ALA A 354 4.29 5.17 30.73
CA ALA A 354 4.39 6.30 29.82
C ALA A 354 4.03 5.89 28.39
N PHE A 355 4.50 4.73 27.95
CA PHE A 355 4.16 4.20 26.62
C PHE A 355 2.68 3.79 26.52
N ALA A 356 2.11 3.19 27.58
CA ALA A 356 0.68 2.89 27.63
C ALA A 356 -0.17 4.16 27.51
N ALA A 357 0.22 5.25 28.23
CA ALA A 357 -0.47 6.53 28.14
C ALA A 357 -0.35 7.20 26.75
N LEU A 358 0.73 6.96 26.02
CA LEU A 358 0.87 7.37 24.62
C LEU A 358 -0.12 6.63 23.72
N LEU A 359 -0.26 5.32 23.90
CA LEU A 359 -1.19 4.51 23.12
C LEU A 359 -2.67 4.88 23.34
N GLU A 360 -3.02 5.43 24.51
CA GLU A 360 -4.36 5.96 24.76
C GLU A 360 -4.65 7.26 23.99
N LYS A 361 -3.60 8.03 23.62
CA LYS A 361 -3.69 9.35 22.99
C LYS A 361 -3.39 9.33 21.49
N THR A 362 -3.71 8.24 20.81
CA THR A 362 -3.42 8.09 19.38
C THR A 362 -4.24 9.05 18.51
N ALA A 363 -3.60 9.59 17.48
CA ALA A 363 -4.26 10.41 16.48
C ALA A 363 -5.00 9.55 15.43
N PRO A 364 -6.20 9.93 14.99
CA PRO A 364 -6.89 9.27 13.88
C PRO A 364 -6.21 9.62 12.55
N MET A 365 -6.39 8.75 11.55
CA MET A 365 -5.79 8.92 10.22
C MET A 365 -6.15 10.26 9.57
N THR A 366 -7.38 10.75 9.74
CA THR A 366 -7.82 12.06 9.22
C THR A 366 -7.01 13.23 9.81
N ALA A 367 -6.54 13.13 11.06
CA ALA A 367 -5.72 14.16 11.67
C ALA A 367 -4.33 14.21 11.04
N VAL A 368 -3.70 13.04 10.79
CA VAL A 368 -2.39 12.94 10.13
C VAL A 368 -2.46 13.45 8.70
N LEU A 369 -3.48 13.05 7.95
CA LEU A 369 -3.69 13.54 6.59
C LEU A 369 -3.93 15.06 6.54
N TRP A 370 -4.73 15.57 7.46
CA TRP A 370 -4.97 17.01 7.57
C TRP A 370 -3.68 17.78 7.90
N GLN A 371 -2.93 17.32 8.88
CA GLN A 371 -1.65 17.94 9.24
C GLN A 371 -0.69 17.97 8.04
N ALA A 372 -0.56 16.87 7.33
CA ALA A 372 0.28 16.78 6.13
C ALA A 372 -0.18 17.70 4.98
N LEU A 373 -1.49 17.96 4.89
CA LEU A 373 -2.04 18.87 3.88
C LEU A 373 -1.74 20.34 4.17
N ILE A 374 -1.73 20.75 5.46
CA ILE A 374 -1.57 22.17 5.84
C ILE A 374 -0.13 22.54 6.16
N GLU A 375 0.74 21.56 6.45
CA GLU A 375 2.11 21.80 6.83
C GLU A 375 2.87 22.63 5.79
N GLY A 376 3.44 23.76 6.22
CA GLY A 376 4.21 24.68 5.37
C GLY A 376 3.40 25.41 4.29
N ARG A 377 2.07 25.31 4.30
CA ARG A 377 1.21 26.00 3.32
C ARG A 377 0.68 27.32 3.83
N GLU A 378 0.84 28.33 3.02
CA GLU A 378 0.15 29.61 3.21
C GLU A 378 -1.27 29.50 2.62
N THR A 379 -2.28 29.95 3.38
CA THR A 379 -3.71 29.91 3.00
C THR A 379 -4.37 31.28 3.07
N ASP A 380 -3.59 32.33 2.92
CA ASP A 380 -4.00 33.74 3.03
C ASP A 380 -4.82 34.21 1.82
N THR A 381 -4.57 33.66 0.60
CA THR A 381 -5.29 34.03 -0.60
C THR A 381 -6.38 33.01 -1.00
N PRO A 382 -7.44 33.45 -1.72
CA PRO A 382 -8.46 32.53 -2.25
C PRO A 382 -7.90 31.42 -3.14
N GLU A 383 -6.88 31.72 -3.94
CA GLU A 383 -6.24 30.77 -4.87
C GLU A 383 -5.49 29.67 -4.10
N ARG A 384 -4.76 30.04 -3.03
CA ARG A 384 -4.07 29.09 -2.16
C ARG A 384 -5.05 28.18 -1.42
N ARG A 385 -6.19 28.72 -0.99
CA ARG A 385 -7.29 27.94 -0.40
C ARG A 385 -7.91 26.97 -1.41
N ALA A 386 -8.11 27.42 -2.65
CA ALA A 386 -8.63 26.58 -3.74
C ALA A 386 -7.65 25.45 -4.09
N ALA A 387 -6.33 25.71 -4.07
CA ALA A 387 -5.32 24.68 -4.25
C ALA A 387 -5.35 23.63 -3.13
N LEU A 388 -5.45 24.06 -1.87
CA LEU A 388 -5.62 23.17 -0.72
C LEU A 388 -6.88 22.31 -0.85
N GLU A 389 -8.02 22.89 -1.26
CA GLU A 389 -9.28 22.17 -1.47
C GLU A 389 -9.15 21.12 -2.58
N LYS A 390 -8.44 21.43 -3.66
CA LYS A 390 -8.19 20.47 -4.75
C LYS A 390 -7.36 19.27 -4.30
N ASP A 391 -6.30 19.50 -3.51
CA ASP A 391 -5.47 18.43 -2.98
C ASP A 391 -6.23 17.56 -1.97
N LEU A 392 -7.06 18.20 -1.13
CA LEU A 392 -7.97 17.50 -0.22
C LEU A 392 -8.97 16.63 -0.98
N ASP A 393 -9.61 17.16 -2.04
CA ASP A 393 -10.54 16.39 -2.85
C ASP A 393 -9.82 15.20 -3.54
N ARG A 394 -8.56 15.36 -4.00
CA ARG A 394 -7.77 14.26 -4.58
C ARG A 394 -7.56 13.12 -3.58
N LEU A 395 -7.21 13.42 -2.32
CA LEU A 395 -7.09 12.42 -1.27
C LEU A 395 -8.42 11.71 -1.01
N ILE A 396 -9.51 12.45 -0.93
CA ILE A 396 -10.86 11.89 -0.70
C ILE A 396 -11.26 10.95 -1.85
N PHE A 397 -11.02 11.36 -3.11
CA PHE A 397 -11.38 10.55 -4.28
C PHE A 397 -10.55 9.26 -4.42
N SER A 398 -9.41 9.14 -3.75
CA SER A 398 -8.65 7.88 -3.70
C SER A 398 -9.33 6.78 -2.87
N ILE A 399 -10.29 7.12 -2.01
CA ILE A 399 -11.04 6.17 -1.17
C ILE A 399 -12.07 5.44 -2.05
N ALA A 400 -11.91 4.11 -2.17
CA ALA A 400 -12.77 3.29 -3.03
C ALA A 400 -14.18 3.08 -2.47
N ASP A 401 -14.34 2.98 -1.14
CA ASP A 401 -15.65 2.80 -0.49
C ASP A 401 -16.39 4.13 -0.38
N GLU A 402 -17.53 4.25 -1.06
CA GLU A 402 -18.32 5.49 -1.13
C GLU A 402 -18.81 5.99 0.24
N THR A 403 -19.12 5.08 1.16
CA THR A 403 -19.59 5.44 2.50
C THR A 403 -18.46 6.05 3.32
N VAL A 404 -17.29 5.40 3.32
CA VAL A 404 -16.08 5.92 3.97
C VAL A 404 -15.66 7.24 3.33
N GLN A 405 -15.64 7.31 1.99
CA GLN A 405 -15.30 8.52 1.23
C GLN A 405 -16.16 9.72 1.64
N ARG A 406 -17.48 9.52 1.80
CA ARG A 406 -18.39 10.58 2.23
C ARG A 406 -18.04 11.10 3.63
N HIS A 407 -17.79 10.21 4.60
CA HIS A 407 -17.44 10.62 5.97
C HIS A 407 -16.08 11.32 6.03
N TYR A 408 -15.09 10.87 5.25
CA TYR A 408 -13.81 11.56 5.13
C TYR A 408 -13.96 12.96 4.54
N ARG A 409 -14.81 13.11 3.53
CA ARG A 409 -15.13 14.42 2.94
C ARG A 409 -15.72 15.37 3.96
N ASP A 410 -16.66 14.92 4.75
CA ASP A 410 -17.34 15.74 5.76
C ASP A 410 -16.37 16.16 6.88
N ASP A 411 -15.54 15.25 7.40
CA ASP A 411 -14.55 15.55 8.44
C ASP A 411 -13.46 16.52 7.92
N LEU A 412 -12.82 16.20 6.80
CA LEU A 412 -11.72 17.00 6.25
C LEU A 412 -12.19 18.39 5.78
N LYS A 413 -13.37 18.49 5.15
CA LYS A 413 -13.94 19.81 4.77
C LYS A 413 -14.36 20.63 5.99
N THR A 414 -14.75 20.00 7.09
CA THR A 414 -15.01 20.69 8.34
C THR A 414 -13.73 21.24 8.95
N ARG A 415 -12.66 20.44 9.02
CA ARG A 415 -11.33 20.88 9.47
C ARG A 415 -10.81 22.05 8.63
N MET A 416 -10.96 21.96 7.30
CA MET A 416 -10.56 23.03 6.39
C MET A 416 -11.34 24.33 6.67
N ARG A 417 -12.67 24.26 6.85
CA ARG A 417 -13.50 25.43 7.17
C ARG A 417 -13.11 26.07 8.50
N ASP A 418 -12.84 25.25 9.50
CA ASP A 418 -12.46 25.73 10.84
C ASP A 418 -11.07 26.38 10.81
N ALA A 419 -10.11 25.79 10.11
CA ALA A 419 -8.75 26.34 9.96
C ALA A 419 -8.73 27.65 9.15
N LEU A 420 -9.62 27.79 8.17
CA LEU A 420 -9.71 28.97 7.31
C LEU A 420 -10.70 30.03 7.81
N ARG A 421 -11.33 29.79 8.96
CA ARG A 421 -12.27 30.74 9.56
C ARG A 421 -11.52 32.00 10.02
N PRO A 422 -11.88 33.19 9.53
CA PRO A 422 -11.26 34.41 10.02
C PRO A 422 -11.52 34.53 11.53
N PRO A 423 -10.54 35.04 12.30
CA PRO A 423 -10.74 35.25 13.74
C PRO A 423 -12.03 36.06 13.93
N ALA A 424 -12.86 35.59 14.88
CA ALA A 424 -14.13 36.24 15.16
C ALA A 424 -13.91 37.73 15.38
N ARG A 425 -14.45 38.57 14.47
CA ARG A 425 -14.43 40.02 14.65
C ARG A 425 -15.05 40.28 16.01
N LYS A 426 -14.28 40.92 16.92
CA LYS A 426 -14.82 41.46 18.18
C LYS A 426 -16.11 42.22 17.82
N PRO A 427 -17.21 42.01 18.54
CA PRO A 427 -18.44 42.74 18.28
C PRO A 427 -18.11 44.25 18.27
N TRP A 428 -18.40 44.90 17.15
CA TRP A 428 -18.20 46.34 17.01
C TRP A 428 -19.09 47.05 18.06
N GLN A 429 -18.48 47.58 19.08
CA GLN A 429 -19.12 48.49 20.07
C GLN A 429 -19.12 49.89 19.47
N GLY A 430 -19.83 50.11 18.40
CA GLY A 430 -20.01 51.38 17.74
C GLY A 430 -21.37 51.98 18.00
N ASP A 431 -21.32 53.26 18.29
CA ASP A 431 -22.41 54.18 18.57
C ASP A 431 -23.64 53.95 17.70
N ARG A 432 -24.80 53.73 18.33
CA ARG A 432 -26.10 53.56 17.66
C ARG A 432 -26.54 54.88 17.03
N GLY A 433 -26.15 55.15 15.79
CA GLY A 433 -26.64 56.34 15.13
C GLY A 433 -26.12 56.70 13.74
N LYS A 434 -25.05 56.09 13.23
CA LYS A 434 -24.55 56.40 11.88
C LYS A 434 -24.35 55.16 11.03
N PRO A 435 -24.93 55.03 9.83
CA PRO A 435 -24.67 53.93 8.92
C PRO A 435 -23.18 53.94 8.52
N PRO A 436 -22.54 52.75 8.40
CA PRO A 436 -21.12 52.64 8.08
C PRO A 436 -20.85 53.18 6.65
N PRO A 437 -19.63 53.69 6.38
CA PRO A 437 -19.26 54.35 5.14
C PRO A 437 -19.51 53.56 3.86
N TRP A 438 -19.61 52.22 3.94
CA TRP A 438 -19.85 51.33 2.80
C TRP A 438 -21.33 51.22 2.38
N ALA A 439 -22.28 51.79 3.15
CA ALA A 439 -23.72 51.76 2.82
C ALA A 439 -24.14 52.90 1.86
N ARG A 440 -23.19 53.78 1.47
CA ARG A 440 -23.42 54.83 0.49
C ARG A 440 -22.77 54.44 -0.83
N GLY A 441 -23.51 53.77 -1.73
CA GLY A 441 -23.05 53.54 -3.08
C GLY A 441 -23.49 52.21 -3.67
N ARG A 442 -24.75 52.08 -4.02
CA ARG A 442 -25.19 51.14 -5.03
C ARG A 442 -24.94 51.78 -6.41
N ALA A 443 -23.74 51.62 -6.92
CA ALA A 443 -23.41 51.74 -8.34
C ALA A 443 -22.02 51.07 -8.52
N ALA A 444 -22.00 49.97 -9.22
CA ALA A 444 -20.88 49.21 -9.79
C ALA A 444 -20.86 47.73 -9.35
N VAL A 445 -21.81 46.94 -9.80
CA VAL A 445 -21.79 45.46 -9.73
C VAL A 445 -21.76 44.87 -11.15
N GLU A 446 -21.29 45.62 -12.16
CA GLU A 446 -21.15 45.07 -13.52
C GLU A 446 -19.72 44.70 -13.93
N ASP A 447 -18.69 45.04 -13.13
CA ASP A 447 -17.29 44.81 -13.55
C ASP A 447 -16.63 43.54 -13.01
N VAL A 448 -17.25 42.86 -12.01
CA VAL A 448 -16.64 41.65 -11.42
C VAL A 448 -16.81 40.41 -12.30
N THR A 449 -17.78 40.39 -13.18
CA THR A 449 -18.05 39.25 -14.06
C THR A 449 -17.08 39.22 -15.27
N ARG A 450 -16.49 40.36 -15.64
CA ARG A 450 -15.45 40.43 -16.69
C ARG A 450 -14.05 40.11 -16.20
N LEU A 451 -13.75 40.32 -14.91
CA LEU A 451 -12.45 39.95 -14.34
C LEU A 451 -12.28 38.44 -14.04
N LYS A 452 -13.38 37.70 -13.89
CA LYS A 452 -13.34 36.24 -13.70
C LYS A 452 -12.96 35.45 -14.95
N ALA A 453 -12.93 36.08 -16.11
CA ALA A 453 -12.56 35.42 -17.36
C ALA A 453 -11.07 35.57 -17.75
N SER A 454 -10.26 36.33 -16.99
CA SER A 454 -8.87 36.62 -17.36
C SER A 454 -7.80 36.10 -16.45
N ILE A 455 -8.13 35.33 -15.36
CA ILE A 455 -7.13 34.84 -14.40
C ILE A 455 -7.30 33.34 -14.24
N SER A 456 -6.80 32.57 -15.19
CA SER A 456 -6.33 31.19 -14.99
C SER A 456 -5.66 30.71 -16.28
N THR A 457 -4.40 30.98 -16.45
CA THR A 457 -3.65 30.36 -17.54
C THR A 457 -2.24 30.02 -17.07
N SER A 458 -2.08 28.83 -16.52
CA SER A 458 -0.85 28.10 -16.78
C SER A 458 -0.73 27.97 -18.32
N PRO A 459 0.44 28.26 -18.91
CA PRO A 459 0.62 28.14 -20.37
C PRO A 459 0.37 26.72 -20.91
N ILE A 460 0.42 25.72 -20.05
CA ILE A 460 0.24 24.28 -20.33
C ILE A 460 -1.22 23.91 -20.60
N ARG A 461 -2.18 24.42 -19.82
CA ARG A 461 -3.60 24.06 -19.91
C ARG A 461 -4.26 24.30 -21.29
N PRO A 462 -4.01 25.39 -22.00
CA PRO A 462 -4.57 25.59 -23.34
C PRO A 462 -4.13 24.54 -24.36
N ARG A 463 -2.92 23.93 -24.17
CA ARG A 463 -2.41 22.89 -25.07
C ARG A 463 -3.02 21.53 -24.74
N GLU A 464 -3.21 21.21 -23.48
CA GLU A 464 -3.93 20.01 -23.05
C GLU A 464 -5.37 20.01 -23.60
N GLU A 465 -6.07 21.13 -23.48
CA GLU A 465 -7.40 21.30 -24.03
C GLU A 465 -7.40 21.17 -25.58
N ALA A 466 -6.35 21.64 -26.26
CA ALA A 466 -6.22 21.51 -27.70
C ALA A 466 -5.91 20.05 -28.13
N ILE A 467 -5.08 19.33 -27.41
CA ILE A 467 -4.80 17.90 -27.64
C ILE A 467 -6.09 17.09 -27.55
N VAL A 468 -6.84 17.24 -26.45
CA VAL A 468 -8.09 16.51 -26.24
C VAL A 468 -9.15 16.89 -27.26
N ALA A 469 -9.28 18.18 -27.58
CA ALA A 469 -10.23 18.67 -28.61
C ALA A 469 -9.90 18.16 -30.01
N ALA A 470 -8.61 18.06 -30.37
CA ALA A 470 -8.17 17.50 -31.64
C ALA A 470 -8.52 16.01 -31.76
N LEU A 471 -8.25 15.22 -30.72
CA LEU A 471 -8.55 13.79 -30.69
C LEU A 471 -10.07 13.50 -30.71
N LEU A 472 -10.88 14.34 -30.07
CA LEU A 472 -12.34 14.24 -30.16
C LEU A 472 -12.86 14.55 -31.58
N LYS A 473 -12.21 15.48 -32.27
CA LYS A 473 -12.62 15.91 -33.62
C LYS A 473 -12.08 14.97 -34.70
N TRP A 474 -10.89 14.46 -34.54
CA TRP A 474 -10.17 13.58 -35.46
C TRP A 474 -9.63 12.35 -34.72
N PRO A 475 -10.48 11.33 -34.44
CA PRO A 475 -10.09 10.13 -33.67
C PRO A 475 -8.93 9.35 -34.30
N ASP A 476 -8.75 9.40 -35.62
CA ASP A 476 -7.67 8.72 -36.33
C ASP A 476 -6.28 9.16 -35.85
N LEU A 477 -6.15 10.35 -35.28
CA LEU A 477 -4.91 10.83 -34.66
C LEU A 477 -4.45 9.90 -33.52
N CYS A 478 -5.35 9.19 -32.84
CA CYS A 478 -4.97 8.21 -31.82
C CYS A 478 -4.14 7.06 -32.42
N THR A 479 -4.47 6.63 -33.62
CA THR A 479 -3.74 5.57 -34.33
C THR A 479 -2.47 6.11 -34.99
N ASP A 480 -2.55 7.33 -35.57
CA ASP A 480 -1.41 7.96 -36.23
C ASP A 480 -0.25 8.31 -35.24
N PHE A 481 -0.58 8.57 -33.96
CA PHE A 481 0.35 8.98 -32.90
C PHE A 481 0.31 8.04 -31.69
N GLU A 482 0.13 6.73 -31.92
CA GLU A 482 -0.02 5.73 -30.87
C GLU A 482 1.15 5.76 -29.87
N ASN A 483 2.39 5.70 -30.36
CA ASN A 483 3.58 5.69 -29.52
C ASN A 483 3.75 6.98 -28.69
N GLU A 484 3.44 8.15 -29.28
CA GLU A 484 3.56 9.44 -28.62
C GLU A 484 2.47 9.64 -27.57
N LEU A 485 1.29 9.06 -27.77
CA LEU A 485 0.16 9.15 -26.87
C LEU A 485 0.21 8.11 -25.76
N ASP A 486 0.93 6.99 -25.92
CA ASP A 486 1.05 5.94 -24.91
C ASP A 486 1.78 6.42 -23.66
N ASP A 487 2.82 7.21 -23.85
CA ASP A 487 3.60 7.80 -22.76
C ASP A 487 3.11 9.21 -22.35
N LEU A 488 2.02 9.69 -22.94
CA LEU A 488 1.51 11.03 -22.69
C LEU A 488 0.57 11.07 -21.51
N HIS A 489 0.98 11.79 -20.46
CA HIS A 489 0.13 12.16 -19.33
C HIS A 489 -0.10 13.66 -19.30
N LEU A 490 -1.38 14.05 -19.21
CA LEU A 490 -1.75 15.45 -19.09
C LEU A 490 -1.74 15.87 -17.60
N GLN A 491 -1.24 17.06 -17.31
CA GLN A 491 -1.20 17.57 -15.93
C GLN A 491 -2.59 17.81 -15.35
N ASN A 492 -3.57 18.11 -16.21
CA ASN A 492 -4.96 18.24 -15.78
C ASN A 492 -5.62 16.86 -15.74
N SER A 493 -5.99 16.40 -14.54
CA SER A 493 -6.56 15.06 -14.28
C SER A 493 -7.84 14.76 -15.07
N ASP A 494 -8.70 15.76 -15.30
CA ASP A 494 -9.95 15.55 -16.06
C ASP A 494 -9.67 15.36 -17.55
N LEU A 495 -8.67 16.09 -18.07
CA LEU A 495 -8.24 15.97 -19.46
C LEU A 495 -7.43 14.69 -19.67
N ASP A 496 -6.61 14.30 -18.70
CA ASP A 496 -5.88 13.05 -18.73
C ASP A 496 -6.82 11.84 -18.71
N ALA A 497 -7.79 11.82 -17.81
CA ALA A 497 -8.84 10.80 -17.78
C ALA A 497 -9.64 10.74 -19.09
N CYS A 498 -9.90 11.90 -19.71
CA CYS A 498 -10.57 11.95 -21.02
C CYS A 498 -9.68 11.38 -22.12
N LEU A 499 -8.39 11.73 -22.16
CA LEU A 499 -7.40 11.20 -23.09
C LEU A 499 -7.34 9.66 -23.02
N MET A 500 -7.21 9.10 -21.81
CA MET A 500 -7.21 7.65 -21.60
C MET A 500 -8.48 6.98 -22.14
N ARG A 501 -9.65 7.58 -21.89
CA ARG A 501 -10.93 7.05 -22.38
C ARG A 501 -11.11 7.17 -23.90
N ILE A 502 -10.59 8.23 -24.51
CA ILE A 502 -10.56 8.37 -25.98
C ILE A 502 -9.73 7.24 -26.59
N ARG A 503 -8.53 7.03 -26.07
CA ARG A 503 -7.62 5.95 -26.51
C ARG A 503 -8.27 4.58 -26.36
N ASP A 504 -8.80 4.26 -25.19
CA ASP A 504 -9.50 3.00 -24.91
C ASP A 504 -10.66 2.76 -25.90
N ALA A 505 -11.43 3.80 -26.24
CA ALA A 505 -12.55 3.69 -27.17
C ALA A 505 -12.08 3.42 -28.60
N VAL A 506 -11.09 4.17 -29.08
CA VAL A 506 -10.55 4.05 -30.45
C VAL A 506 -9.82 2.70 -30.64
N TYR A 507 -9.07 2.24 -29.63
CA TYR A 507 -8.38 0.92 -29.71
C TYR A 507 -9.33 -0.26 -29.69
N ARG A 508 -10.47 -0.15 -28.98
CA ARG A 508 -11.50 -1.22 -28.95
C ARG A 508 -12.32 -1.27 -30.22
N GLU A 509 -12.55 -0.13 -30.84
CA GLU A 509 -13.38 0.00 -32.03
C GLU A 509 -12.68 0.92 -33.06
N PRO A 510 -11.73 0.37 -33.85
CA PRO A 510 -11.03 1.15 -34.87
C PRO A 510 -12.00 1.70 -35.92
N GLY A 511 -11.87 3.00 -36.26
CA GLY A 511 -12.74 3.68 -37.22
C GLY A 511 -13.95 4.39 -36.61
N LEU A 512 -13.98 4.58 -35.27
CA LEU A 512 -14.95 5.46 -34.62
C LEU A 512 -14.87 6.88 -35.17
N ASP A 513 -16.00 7.41 -35.64
CA ASP A 513 -16.09 8.82 -36.00
C ASP A 513 -16.24 9.73 -34.75
N SER A 514 -16.08 11.02 -34.94
CA SER A 514 -16.17 12.02 -33.87
C SER A 514 -17.52 12.00 -33.10
N GLU A 515 -18.63 11.70 -33.81
CA GLU A 515 -19.96 11.66 -33.18
C GLU A 515 -20.15 10.35 -32.35
N ALA A 516 -19.68 9.20 -32.86
CA ALA A 516 -19.73 7.94 -32.15
C ALA A 516 -18.83 7.98 -30.90
N LEU A 517 -17.62 8.53 -31.03
CA LEU A 517 -16.71 8.75 -29.92
C LEU A 517 -17.32 9.67 -28.84
N SER A 518 -17.90 10.79 -29.24
CA SER A 518 -18.56 11.73 -28.32
C SER A 518 -19.74 11.08 -27.58
N ARG A 519 -20.54 10.24 -28.26
CA ARG A 519 -21.63 9.48 -27.64
C ARG A 519 -21.12 8.42 -26.66
N HIS A 520 -20.02 7.75 -27.02
CA HIS A 520 -19.39 6.77 -26.15
C HIS A 520 -18.89 7.40 -24.85
N LEU A 521 -18.18 8.50 -24.93
CA LEU A 521 -17.65 9.25 -23.79
C LEU A 521 -18.74 9.86 -22.91
N SER A 522 -19.84 10.35 -23.52
CA SER A 522 -20.99 10.87 -22.78
C SER A 522 -21.66 9.80 -21.92
N ARG A 523 -21.78 8.56 -22.42
CA ARG A 523 -22.28 7.40 -21.66
C ARG A 523 -21.35 7.00 -20.50
N SER A 524 -20.08 7.34 -20.63
CA SER A 524 -19.04 7.08 -19.60
C SER A 524 -18.92 8.20 -18.56
N GLY A 525 -19.88 9.13 -18.48
CA GLY A 525 -19.94 10.21 -17.50
C GLY A 525 -19.13 11.45 -17.82
N LEU A 526 -18.55 11.56 -19.04
CA LEU A 526 -17.73 12.70 -19.47
C LEU A 526 -18.50 13.73 -20.31
N GLU A 527 -19.85 13.69 -20.32
CA GLU A 527 -20.71 14.54 -21.15
C GLU A 527 -20.38 16.04 -21.05
N ARG A 528 -20.21 16.56 -19.82
CA ARG A 528 -19.88 17.97 -19.59
C ARG A 528 -18.53 18.36 -20.16
N LEU A 529 -17.55 17.48 -20.08
CA LEU A 529 -16.20 17.73 -20.60
C LEU A 529 -16.20 17.67 -22.12
N VAL A 530 -16.82 16.66 -22.72
CA VAL A 530 -16.96 16.50 -24.17
C VAL A 530 -17.68 17.70 -24.76
N THR A 531 -18.80 18.14 -24.19
CA THR A 531 -19.53 19.34 -24.62
C THR A 531 -18.66 20.58 -24.56
N ARG A 532 -17.87 20.75 -23.49
CA ARG A 532 -16.95 21.90 -23.36
C ARG A 532 -15.82 21.86 -24.38
N MET A 533 -15.24 20.67 -24.64
CA MET A 533 -14.13 20.50 -25.59
C MET A 533 -14.59 20.60 -27.06
N SER A 534 -15.81 20.23 -27.36
CA SER A 534 -16.41 20.35 -28.71
C SER A 534 -16.91 21.76 -29.03
N ALA A 535 -16.99 22.67 -28.04
CA ALA A 535 -17.43 24.02 -28.25
C ALA A 535 -16.39 24.84 -29.04
N PRO A 536 -16.81 25.74 -29.97
CA PRO A 536 -15.89 26.56 -30.77
C PRO A 536 -14.94 27.46 -29.96
N SER A 537 -15.31 27.76 -28.71
CA SER A 537 -14.49 28.54 -27.77
C SER A 537 -13.37 27.73 -27.10
N ALA A 538 -13.44 26.41 -27.15
CA ALA A 538 -12.42 25.52 -26.55
C ALA A 538 -11.17 25.43 -27.44
N ALA A 539 -11.30 25.62 -28.74
CA ALA A 539 -10.20 25.63 -29.69
C ALA A 539 -9.44 26.97 -29.67
N ARG A 540 -8.68 27.21 -28.60
CA ARG A 540 -7.78 28.37 -28.48
C ARG A 540 -6.56 28.30 -29.43
N LEU A 541 -6.42 27.23 -30.18
CA LEU A 541 -5.47 27.15 -31.29
C LEU A 541 -6.21 27.34 -32.60
N ASP A 542 -5.87 28.39 -33.34
CA ASP A 542 -6.50 28.81 -34.60
C ASP A 542 -6.67 27.70 -35.64
N TRP A 543 -5.81 26.69 -35.62
CA TRP A 543 -5.86 25.57 -36.57
C TRP A 543 -7.00 24.58 -36.29
N ALA A 544 -7.33 24.31 -35.00
CA ALA A 544 -8.43 23.43 -34.65
C ALA A 544 -9.82 24.02 -34.95
N ALA A 545 -9.90 25.33 -35.09
CA ALA A 545 -11.14 26.06 -35.44
C ALA A 545 -11.45 26.09 -36.95
N LYS A 546 -10.47 25.78 -37.83
CA LYS A 546 -10.67 25.79 -39.29
C LYS A 546 -11.61 24.66 -39.73
N ARG A 547 -12.54 24.97 -40.63
CA ARG A 547 -13.39 23.98 -41.28
C ARG A 547 -12.56 23.19 -42.30
N ASN A 548 -12.43 21.86 -42.09
CA ASN A 548 -11.77 20.88 -42.97
C ASN A 548 -10.38 21.25 -43.49
N PRO A 549 -9.32 21.30 -42.64
CA PRO A 549 -7.96 21.34 -43.11
C PRO A 549 -7.57 19.98 -43.75
N PRO A 550 -6.55 19.96 -44.66
CA PRO A 550 -6.01 18.70 -45.19
C PRO A 550 -5.51 17.79 -44.09
N ALA A 551 -5.68 16.47 -44.22
CA ALA A 551 -5.30 15.46 -43.19
C ALA A 551 -3.81 15.58 -42.80
N GLU A 552 -2.94 15.82 -43.77
CA GLU A 552 -1.50 16.01 -43.53
C GLU A 552 -1.20 17.26 -42.68
N ALA A 553 -1.92 18.37 -42.93
CA ALA A 553 -1.78 19.57 -42.13
C ALA A 553 -2.26 19.35 -40.67
N ILE A 554 -3.30 18.54 -40.47
CA ILE A 554 -3.80 18.17 -39.14
C ILE A 554 -2.72 17.38 -38.37
N ARG A 555 -2.10 16.40 -39.00
CA ARG A 555 -1.02 15.60 -38.42
C ARG A 555 0.17 16.47 -38.03
N GLN A 556 0.65 17.31 -38.92
CA GLN A 556 1.82 18.18 -38.67
C GLN A 556 1.54 19.18 -37.51
N LEU A 557 0.34 19.77 -37.45
CA LEU A 557 -0.04 20.70 -36.40
C LEU A 557 -0.26 19.97 -35.04
N PHE A 558 -0.77 18.76 -35.08
CA PHE A 558 -0.93 17.93 -33.89
C PHE A 558 0.44 17.49 -33.33
N ASP A 559 1.36 17.02 -34.17
CA ASP A 559 2.75 16.72 -33.82
C ASP A 559 3.45 17.92 -33.19
N ALA A 560 3.37 19.08 -33.82
CA ALA A 560 3.94 20.29 -33.27
C ALA A 560 3.34 20.67 -31.91
N THR A 561 2.04 20.41 -31.71
CA THR A 561 1.36 20.67 -30.43
C THR A 561 1.84 19.72 -29.33
N LEU A 562 2.01 18.43 -29.64
CA LEU A 562 2.55 17.42 -28.70
C LEU A 562 3.99 17.72 -28.29
N ARG A 563 4.86 18.04 -29.27
CA ARG A 563 6.27 18.38 -29.00
C ARG A 563 6.37 19.60 -28.08
N ARG A 564 5.60 20.64 -28.38
CA ARG A 564 5.60 21.87 -27.60
C ARG A 564 5.03 21.68 -26.19
N TYR A 565 4.01 20.82 -26.04
CA TYR A 565 3.52 20.41 -24.74
C TYR A 565 4.60 19.70 -23.92
N ARG A 566 5.33 18.73 -24.51
CA ARG A 566 6.45 18.03 -23.85
C ARG A 566 7.55 18.99 -23.39
N VAL A 567 7.92 19.97 -24.22
CA VAL A 567 8.91 20.99 -23.85
C VAL A 567 8.46 21.82 -22.66
N GLU A 568 7.20 22.22 -22.60
CA GLU A 568 6.66 23.03 -21.50
C GLU A 568 6.57 22.24 -20.19
N VAL A 569 6.18 20.95 -20.25
CA VAL A 569 6.17 20.08 -19.08
C VAL A 569 7.59 19.89 -18.55
N LEU A 570 8.55 19.51 -19.42
CA LEU A 570 9.95 19.35 -19.03
C LEU A 570 10.60 20.63 -18.50
N GLN A 571 10.20 21.79 -19.02
CA GLN A 571 10.66 23.08 -18.51
C GLN A 571 10.16 23.32 -17.08
N THR A 572 8.88 23.02 -16.81
CA THR A 572 8.28 23.15 -15.48
C THR A 572 8.95 22.19 -14.48
N ASP A 573 9.10 20.92 -14.86
CA ASP A 573 9.75 19.91 -14.02
C ASP A 573 11.22 20.28 -13.72
N TYR A 574 11.93 20.83 -14.71
CA TYR A 574 13.28 21.32 -14.52
C TYR A 574 13.35 22.51 -13.55
N GLU A 575 12.43 23.47 -13.67
CA GLU A 575 12.35 24.63 -12.77
C GLU A 575 12.04 24.20 -11.33
N GLU A 576 11.17 23.20 -11.15
CA GLU A 576 10.89 22.59 -9.85
C GLU A 576 12.13 21.87 -9.28
N ALA A 577 12.83 21.08 -10.10
CA ALA A 577 14.05 20.40 -9.69
C ALA A 577 15.18 21.38 -9.33
N VAL A 578 15.30 22.51 -10.04
CA VAL A 578 16.22 23.60 -9.69
C VAL A 578 15.84 24.23 -8.34
N ALA A 579 14.55 24.45 -8.10
CA ALA A 579 14.08 25.00 -6.84
C ALA A 579 14.32 24.02 -5.67
N GLU A 580 14.14 22.72 -5.89
CA GLU A 580 14.44 21.65 -4.93
C GLU A 580 15.94 21.60 -4.61
N ALA A 581 16.79 21.56 -5.64
CA ALA A 581 18.26 21.54 -5.46
C ALA A 581 18.81 22.82 -4.78
N ARG A 582 18.10 23.95 -4.88
CA ARG A 582 18.44 25.18 -4.14
C ARG A 582 18.05 25.14 -2.67
N ARG A 583 17.02 24.38 -2.32
CA ARG A 583 16.56 24.23 -0.92
C ARG A 583 17.40 23.20 -0.17
N GLU A 584 17.77 22.12 -0.85
CA GLU A 584 18.54 21.03 -0.27
C GLU A 584 19.51 20.47 -1.31
N VAL A 585 20.82 20.67 -1.09
CA VAL A 585 21.88 20.23 -2.01
C VAL A 585 22.16 18.76 -1.75
N THR A 586 21.37 17.87 -2.34
CA THR A 586 21.60 16.42 -2.30
C THR A 586 22.14 15.92 -3.65
N ALA A 587 22.89 14.82 -3.65
CA ALA A 587 23.38 14.21 -4.88
C ALA A 587 22.24 13.80 -5.81
N GLU A 588 21.12 13.31 -5.25
CA GLU A 588 19.91 12.92 -5.98
C GLU A 588 19.22 14.11 -6.66
N ALA A 589 19.11 15.26 -5.96
CA ALA A 589 18.52 16.46 -6.52
C ALA A 589 19.35 17.03 -7.69
N ILE A 590 20.68 17.00 -7.56
CA ILE A 590 21.60 17.42 -8.61
C ILE A 590 21.50 16.49 -9.83
N GLU A 591 21.44 15.18 -9.61
CA GLU A 591 21.34 14.18 -10.69
C GLU A 591 20.00 14.30 -11.42
N ARG A 592 18.88 14.47 -10.70
CA ARG A 592 17.54 14.71 -11.25
C ARG A 592 17.51 15.99 -12.09
N MET A 593 18.05 17.09 -11.56
CA MET A 593 18.15 18.36 -12.30
C MET A 593 18.95 18.20 -13.59
N ALA A 594 20.10 17.49 -13.54
CA ALA A 594 20.93 17.26 -14.72
C ALA A 594 20.25 16.34 -15.75
N ALA A 595 19.48 15.33 -15.30
CA ALA A 595 18.70 14.46 -16.18
C ALA A 595 17.57 15.23 -16.90
N LEU A 596 16.80 16.04 -16.17
CA LEU A 596 15.75 16.87 -16.73
C LEU A 596 16.29 17.93 -17.69
N ARG A 597 17.46 18.52 -17.39
CA ARG A 597 18.14 19.44 -18.31
C ARG A 597 18.47 18.78 -19.64
N ARG A 598 19.08 17.58 -19.61
CA ARG A 598 19.40 16.82 -20.84
C ARG A 598 18.14 16.44 -21.63
N ALA A 599 17.05 16.08 -20.95
CA ALA A 599 15.78 15.78 -21.58
C ALA A 599 15.17 17.02 -22.27
N LEU A 600 15.18 18.15 -21.58
CA LEU A 600 14.68 19.43 -22.08
C LEU A 600 15.49 19.91 -23.31
N ASP A 601 16.81 19.82 -23.25
CA ASP A 601 17.68 20.24 -24.36
C ASP A 601 17.46 19.36 -25.61
N ARG A 602 17.21 18.03 -25.43
CA ARG A 602 16.82 17.13 -26.53
C ARG A 602 15.45 17.50 -27.10
N ALA A 603 14.45 17.68 -26.24
CA ALA A 603 13.10 18.03 -26.69
C ALA A 603 13.06 19.38 -27.44
N LYS A 604 13.87 20.37 -27.02
CA LYS A 604 14.01 21.66 -27.72
C LYS A 604 14.73 21.53 -29.08
N ALA A 605 15.67 20.60 -29.22
CA ALA A 605 16.35 20.35 -30.50
C ALA A 605 15.44 19.68 -31.54
N GLU A 606 14.41 18.98 -31.10
CA GLU A 606 13.39 18.35 -31.93
C GLU A 606 12.23 19.29 -32.28
N GLU A 607 12.17 20.49 -31.72
CA GLU A 607 11.14 21.50 -32.02
C GLU A 607 11.37 22.06 -33.43
N PRO A 608 10.39 21.96 -34.37
CA PRO A 608 10.56 22.49 -35.71
C PRO A 608 10.72 24.01 -35.63
N THR A 609 11.81 24.53 -36.16
CA THR A 609 12.06 25.94 -36.38
C THR A 609 10.92 26.46 -37.27
N SER A 610 9.99 27.18 -36.67
CA SER A 610 8.87 27.95 -37.29
C SER A 610 8.36 27.40 -38.61
N VAL A 611 7.20 26.72 -38.59
CA VAL A 611 6.36 26.59 -39.79
C VAL A 611 5.86 27.99 -40.13
N GLY A 612 6.55 28.64 -41.06
CA GLY A 612 6.16 29.90 -41.62
C GLY A 612 4.80 29.76 -42.33
N LEU A 613 3.76 30.28 -41.72
CA LEU A 613 2.53 30.63 -42.41
C LEU A 613 2.86 31.86 -43.32
N ALA A 614 3.51 31.58 -44.44
CA ALA A 614 3.63 32.56 -45.50
C ALA A 614 2.22 32.86 -46.03
N GLY A 615 1.75 34.06 -45.76
CA GLY A 615 0.59 34.67 -46.42
C GLY A 615 0.82 34.68 -47.92
N GLY A 616 0.06 33.87 -48.66
CA GLY A 616 -0.11 34.00 -50.09
C GLY A 616 -1.04 35.18 -50.35
N GLY A 617 -0.47 36.39 -50.47
CA GLY A 617 -1.13 37.52 -51.02
C GLY A 617 -0.87 37.59 -52.53
N GLY A 618 -1.90 37.58 -53.30
CA GLY A 618 -2.17 38.40 -54.42
C GLY A 618 -1.59 38.14 -55.82
N GLN A 619 -2.46 38.24 -56.74
CA GLN A 619 -2.33 38.58 -58.14
C GLN A 619 -2.35 37.43 -59.15
N ALA A 620 -3.51 37.11 -59.68
CA ALA A 620 -4.04 37.48 -61.01
C ALA A 620 -5.46 36.88 -61.15
#